data_e5b59f00896d21ec4c57a8dad4a0e640
#
_entry.id   e5b59f00896d21ec4c57a8dad4a0e640
#
_cell.length_a   1.000
_cell.length_b   1.000
_cell.length_c   1.000
_cell.angle_alpha   90.00
_cell.angle_beta   90.00
_cell.angle_gamma   90.00
#
_symmetry.space_group_name_H-M   'P 1'
#
loop_
_entity.id
_entity.type
_entity.pdbx_description
1 polymer ?
#
loop_
_entity_poly.entity_id
_entity_poly.type
_entity_poly.pdbx_seq_one_letter_code
_entity_poly.pdbx_strand_id
1 'polypeptide(L)'
;MSLRTLLAVAAARATLKACHLAGKPGSSLPGRAALKIDPHIIAPLAAQVRRGIIVTCGTNGKTTTNNLLCSMLEAQGFRVVSNRLGANMLEGVAAAFAAEARPLGYLDADYACLEVDEASAARVLQDLQPDYMILTGLFRDQLDRYGEIDLTMKALEKAIREAPNMTLVINGDDPLTAYLAKKSSRRVVSFGVSEKVTDNVDVIREARFCENCGAPLQYDFYHFSQLGLYRCPSCGFHRPEINYDASGVSLTPHLSFDVWEAATKSKSLGPEHTSPDHSDVHNSTAAPVRISAPMTGFYNVYNILAVYSVLREMKLPTDKFGEILTRFKPQFGRGEVFHVGEKGRQKVLLNLAKNPAGFNQNISAMLQDRSPKDLIIVINDNAQDGRDISWLWDVDFERLADETVRSITVSGLRALDMQLRLKYAEIASTSAKTVEEAIELRLADGCGNLYVLVNYTALYEAHKYLEGTAK
;
A
#
# COMPACT_ATOMS: atom_id res chain seq x y z
N MET A 1 22.18 11.61 24.14
CA MET A 1 21.09 10.68 24.49
C MET A 1 20.99 10.51 25.98
N SER A 2 19.75 10.37 26.51
CA SER A 2 19.51 10.13 27.94
C SER A 2 19.86 8.70 28.32
N LEU A 3 20.18 8.46 29.61
CA LEU A 3 20.39 7.09 30.13
C LEU A 3 19.13 6.23 29.92
N ARG A 4 17.96 6.83 30.03
CA ARG A 4 16.66 6.18 29.79
C ARG A 4 16.55 5.65 28.35
N THR A 5 16.95 6.44 27.36
CA THR A 5 16.95 6.04 25.95
C THR A 5 17.96 4.90 25.71
N LEU A 6 19.14 4.95 26.32
CA LEU A 6 20.12 3.88 26.19
C LEU A 6 19.61 2.55 26.76
N LEU A 7 18.96 2.58 27.92
CA LEU A 7 18.33 1.39 28.54
C LEU A 7 17.19 0.86 27.65
N ALA A 8 16.39 1.75 27.03
CA ALA A 8 15.32 1.37 26.13
C ALA A 8 15.85 0.67 24.86
N VAL A 9 16.93 1.19 24.26
CA VAL A 9 17.60 0.55 23.12
C VAL A 9 18.16 -0.82 23.52
N ALA A 10 18.81 -0.93 24.68
CA ALA A 10 19.35 -2.20 25.17
C ALA A 10 18.24 -3.25 25.39
N ALA A 11 17.11 -2.86 25.99
CA ALA A 11 15.96 -3.73 26.22
C ALA A 11 15.33 -4.19 24.88
N ALA A 12 15.18 -3.29 23.92
CA ALA A 12 14.67 -3.64 22.59
C ALA A 12 15.58 -4.66 21.90
N ARG A 13 16.87 -4.45 21.90
CA ARG A 13 17.86 -5.35 21.27
C ARG A 13 17.89 -6.72 21.94
N ALA A 14 17.81 -6.78 23.27
CA ALA A 14 17.69 -8.04 24.02
C ALA A 14 16.41 -8.79 23.64
N THR A 15 15.29 -8.07 23.57
CA THR A 15 13.99 -8.64 23.17
C THR A 15 14.02 -9.14 21.72
N LEU A 16 14.66 -8.41 20.80
CA LEU A 16 14.80 -8.82 19.40
C LEU A 16 15.60 -10.13 19.29
N LYS A 17 16.73 -10.23 20.01
CA LYS A 17 17.52 -11.47 20.07
C LYS A 17 16.71 -12.64 20.61
N ALA A 18 15.93 -12.42 21.68
CA ALA A 18 15.07 -13.45 22.24
C ALA A 18 13.97 -13.89 21.25
N CYS A 19 13.38 -12.97 20.50
CA CYS A 19 12.43 -13.29 19.43
C CYS A 19 13.09 -14.16 18.35
N HIS A 20 14.26 -13.81 17.86
CA HIS A 20 14.97 -14.57 16.84
C HIS A 20 15.33 -15.98 17.33
N LEU A 21 15.80 -16.13 18.57
CA LEU A 21 16.06 -17.44 19.18
C LEU A 21 14.79 -18.31 19.29
N ALA A 22 13.61 -17.66 19.45
CA ALA A 22 12.31 -18.32 19.45
C ALA A 22 11.69 -18.51 18.05
N GLY A 23 12.46 -18.25 16.96
CA GLY A 23 12.00 -18.37 15.57
C GLY A 23 10.93 -17.34 15.17
N LYS A 24 10.85 -16.20 15.89
CA LYS A 24 9.87 -15.12 15.62
C LYS A 24 10.57 -13.89 15.02
N PRO A 25 9.92 -13.16 14.10
CA PRO A 25 10.53 -12.00 13.44
C PRO A 25 10.82 -10.81 14.37
N GLY A 26 10.12 -10.69 15.50
CA GLY A 26 10.35 -9.62 16.47
C GLY A 26 9.97 -8.22 15.97
N SER A 27 8.93 -8.11 15.14
CA SER A 27 8.54 -6.86 14.47
C SER A 27 7.94 -5.79 15.40
N SER A 28 7.33 -6.15 16.53
CA SER A 28 6.65 -5.21 17.44
C SER A 28 7.07 -5.35 18.91
N LEU A 29 7.37 -6.56 19.39
CA LEU A 29 7.73 -6.80 20.78
C LEU A 29 8.95 -6.00 21.26
N PRO A 30 10.04 -5.86 20.47
CA PRO A 30 11.19 -5.02 20.83
C PRO A 30 10.81 -3.57 21.06
N GLY A 31 9.97 -3.01 20.18
CA GLY A 31 9.50 -1.63 20.31
C GLY A 31 8.60 -1.45 21.52
N ARG A 32 7.72 -2.42 21.82
CA ARG A 32 6.90 -2.40 23.04
C ARG A 32 7.76 -2.41 24.31
N ALA A 33 8.84 -3.19 24.34
CA ALA A 33 9.78 -3.20 25.45
C ALA A 33 10.49 -1.84 25.59
N ALA A 34 10.92 -1.25 24.47
CA ALA A 34 11.56 0.05 24.47
C ALA A 34 10.64 1.18 24.96
N LEU A 35 9.40 1.25 24.43
CA LEU A 35 8.41 2.28 24.76
C LEU A 35 7.95 2.23 26.24
N LYS A 36 8.00 1.05 26.88
CA LYS A 36 7.74 0.95 28.33
C LYS A 36 8.83 1.65 29.16
N ILE A 37 10.06 1.68 28.68
CA ILE A 37 11.20 2.32 29.34
C ILE A 37 11.25 3.80 28.95
N ASP A 38 11.20 4.08 27.66
CA ASP A 38 11.22 5.46 27.11
C ASP A 38 10.09 5.64 26.09
N PRO A 39 8.95 6.25 26.48
CA PRO A 39 7.82 6.50 25.60
C PRO A 39 8.12 7.40 24.39
N HIS A 40 9.23 8.15 24.44
CA HIS A 40 9.69 9.06 23.38
C HIS A 40 10.98 8.61 22.70
N ILE A 41 11.30 7.30 22.76
CA ILE A 41 12.54 6.73 22.18
C ILE A 41 12.71 7.07 20.70
N ILE A 42 11.61 7.25 19.96
CA ILE A 42 11.64 7.54 18.52
C ILE A 42 12.32 8.88 18.28
N ALA A 43 11.97 9.94 18.99
CA ALA A 43 12.47 11.29 18.76
C ALA A 43 14.01 11.41 18.80
N PRO A 44 14.74 10.94 19.84
CA PRO A 44 16.19 11.03 19.88
C PRO A 44 16.91 10.10 18.89
N LEU A 45 16.24 9.05 18.37
CA LEU A 45 16.79 8.19 17.32
C LEU A 45 16.53 8.79 15.95
N ALA A 46 15.32 9.28 15.69
CA ALA A 46 14.93 9.96 14.45
C ALA A 46 15.80 11.21 14.17
N ALA A 47 16.12 11.98 15.21
CA ALA A 47 16.99 13.16 15.11
C ALA A 47 18.42 12.84 14.62
N GLN A 48 18.83 11.58 14.57
CA GLN A 48 20.13 11.15 14.05
C GLN A 48 20.09 10.74 12.56
N VAL A 49 18.91 10.70 11.94
CA VAL A 49 18.77 10.46 10.50
C VAL A 49 19.30 11.69 9.76
N ARG A 50 20.25 11.47 8.83
CA ARG A 50 21.07 12.58 8.30
C ARG A 50 20.41 13.35 7.17
N ARG A 51 19.58 12.71 6.34
CA ARG A 51 19.10 13.30 5.09
C ARG A 51 17.60 13.50 5.05
N GLY A 52 16.83 12.60 5.64
CA GLY A 52 15.38 12.78 5.67
C GLY A 52 14.60 11.56 6.12
N ILE A 53 13.38 11.83 6.53
CA ILE A 53 12.42 10.86 7.05
C ILE A 53 11.17 10.89 6.17
N ILE A 54 10.80 9.74 5.62
CA ILE A 54 9.64 9.58 4.75
C ILE A 54 8.65 8.63 5.43
N VAL A 55 7.41 9.04 5.53
CA VAL A 55 6.31 8.23 6.07
C VAL A 55 5.36 7.87 4.94
N THR A 56 4.95 6.61 4.88
CA THR A 56 3.92 6.13 3.95
C THR A 56 2.68 5.73 4.74
N CYS A 57 1.57 6.41 4.48
CA CYS A 57 0.23 6.14 5.02
C CYS A 57 -0.77 5.89 3.89
N GLY A 58 -1.96 5.40 4.24
CA GLY A 58 -3.08 5.12 3.33
C GLY A 58 -3.53 3.66 3.45
N THR A 59 -4.75 3.34 3.10
CA THR A 59 -5.34 2.03 3.38
C THR A 59 -4.66 0.90 2.60
N ASN A 60 -4.39 1.10 1.31
CA ASN A 60 -3.74 0.14 0.42
C ASN A 60 -2.46 0.71 -0.18
N GLY A 61 -1.52 -0.17 -0.56
CA GLY A 61 -0.27 0.22 -1.21
C GLY A 61 0.88 0.60 -0.28
N LYS A 62 0.65 0.84 1.02
CA LYS A 62 1.69 1.27 2.00
C LYS A 62 2.96 0.45 1.93
N THR A 63 2.86 -0.86 2.14
CA THR A 63 4.02 -1.76 2.22
C THR A 63 4.78 -1.83 0.90
N THR A 64 4.08 -1.90 -0.22
CA THR A 64 4.69 -1.94 -1.56
C THR A 64 5.44 -0.64 -1.83
N THR A 65 4.81 0.51 -1.61
CA THR A 65 5.40 1.83 -1.80
C THR A 65 6.62 2.03 -0.89
N ASN A 66 6.48 1.71 0.41
CA ASN A 66 7.58 1.85 1.37
C ASN A 66 8.77 0.95 1.02
N ASN A 67 8.54 -0.32 0.70
CA ASN A 67 9.61 -1.26 0.35
C ASN A 67 10.28 -0.90 -0.98
N LEU A 68 9.51 -0.42 -1.96
CA LEU A 68 10.06 0.06 -3.22
C LEU A 68 10.94 1.30 -3.00
N LEU A 69 10.48 2.27 -2.19
CA LEU A 69 11.28 3.45 -1.83
C LEU A 69 12.58 3.05 -1.14
N CYS A 70 12.52 2.14 -0.16
CA CYS A 70 13.72 1.61 0.49
C CYS A 70 14.70 1.01 -0.52
N SER A 71 14.20 0.17 -1.43
CA SER A 71 15.02 -0.48 -2.47
C SER A 71 15.68 0.54 -3.39
N MET A 72 14.97 1.61 -3.77
CA MET A 72 15.51 2.70 -4.59
C MET A 72 16.62 3.47 -3.89
N LEU A 73 16.47 3.74 -2.60
CA LEU A 73 17.49 4.44 -1.81
C LEU A 73 18.72 3.57 -1.54
N GLU A 74 18.51 2.30 -1.19
CA GLU A 74 19.61 1.35 -0.95
C GLU A 74 20.43 1.05 -2.20
N ALA A 75 19.76 0.95 -3.37
CA ALA A 75 20.45 0.80 -4.65
C ALA A 75 21.34 2.01 -5.02
N GLN A 76 21.05 3.18 -4.44
CA GLN A 76 21.89 4.38 -4.54
C GLN A 76 22.97 4.46 -3.45
N GLY A 77 23.10 3.42 -2.62
CA GLY A 77 24.13 3.31 -1.58
C GLY A 77 23.77 3.97 -0.24
N PHE A 78 22.53 4.38 -0.03
CA PHE A 78 22.09 4.97 1.24
C PHE A 78 21.73 3.89 2.27
N ARG A 79 21.96 4.19 3.53
CA ARG A 79 21.54 3.38 4.67
C ARG A 79 20.15 3.81 5.11
N VAL A 80 19.20 2.86 5.13
CA VAL A 80 17.78 3.14 5.35
C VAL A 80 17.26 2.40 6.58
N VAL A 81 16.67 3.12 7.53
CA VAL A 81 15.85 2.53 8.61
C VAL A 81 14.46 2.27 8.06
N SER A 82 13.93 1.06 8.26
CA SER A 82 12.58 0.73 7.80
C SER A 82 11.93 -0.38 8.62
N ASN A 83 10.60 -0.32 8.75
CA ASN A 83 9.77 -1.35 9.36
C ASN A 83 9.17 -2.32 8.31
N ARG A 84 10.01 -2.85 7.41
CA ARG A 84 9.64 -3.67 6.23
C ARG A 84 8.73 -4.86 6.49
N LEU A 85 8.71 -5.38 7.72
CA LEU A 85 7.85 -6.50 8.10
C LEU A 85 6.39 -6.12 8.33
N GLY A 86 5.99 -4.89 7.97
CA GLY A 86 4.61 -4.42 8.04
C GLY A 86 4.09 -4.11 9.45
N ALA A 87 4.96 -4.03 10.45
CA ALA A 87 4.59 -3.54 11.78
C ALA A 87 4.51 -2.01 11.76
N ASN A 88 3.35 -1.48 11.41
CA ASN A 88 3.11 -0.08 11.06
C ASN A 88 2.52 0.77 12.20
N MET A 89 2.38 0.20 13.38
CA MET A 89 1.99 0.93 14.59
C MET A 89 3.21 1.49 15.32
N LEU A 90 2.99 2.30 16.34
CA LEU A 90 4.04 2.95 17.14
C LEU A 90 5.15 1.98 17.59
N GLU A 91 4.76 0.78 18.04
CA GLU A 91 5.69 -0.25 18.50
C GLU A 91 6.59 -0.77 17.36
N GLY A 92 6.04 -0.87 16.16
CA GLY A 92 6.81 -1.30 14.98
C GLY A 92 7.82 -0.26 14.54
N VAL A 93 7.45 1.01 14.54
CA VAL A 93 8.36 2.13 14.26
C VAL A 93 9.47 2.21 15.30
N ALA A 94 9.14 2.12 16.61
CA ALA A 94 10.13 2.08 17.68
C ALA A 94 11.07 0.87 17.56
N ALA A 95 10.54 -0.30 17.17
CA ALA A 95 11.34 -1.51 16.95
C ALA A 95 12.33 -1.32 15.80
N ALA A 96 11.90 -0.71 14.67
CA ALA A 96 12.76 -0.45 13.53
C ALA A 96 13.97 0.43 13.89
N PHE A 97 13.74 1.55 14.56
CA PHE A 97 14.82 2.41 15.03
C PHE A 97 15.74 1.72 16.04
N ALA A 98 15.17 1.02 17.02
CA ALA A 98 15.96 0.36 18.07
C ALA A 98 16.77 -0.83 17.54
N ALA A 99 16.31 -1.52 16.50
CA ALA A 99 17.04 -2.60 15.84
C ALA A 99 18.31 -2.10 15.15
N GLU A 100 18.22 -0.95 14.45
CA GLU A 100 19.33 -0.33 13.73
C GLU A 100 20.28 0.46 14.63
N ALA A 101 19.80 0.91 15.79
CA ALA A 101 20.64 1.63 16.74
C ALA A 101 21.72 0.73 17.34
N ARG A 102 22.97 1.20 17.40
CA ARG A 102 24.10 0.54 18.08
C ARG A 102 23.85 0.51 19.61
N PRO A 103 24.58 -0.33 20.39
CA PRO A 103 24.36 -0.46 21.84
C PRO A 103 24.37 0.85 22.63
N LEU A 104 25.18 1.83 22.19
CA LEU A 104 25.25 3.17 22.79
C LEU A 104 24.22 4.14 22.18
N GLY A 105 23.23 3.62 21.46
CA GLY A 105 22.15 4.40 20.87
C GLY A 105 22.50 5.21 19.62
N TYR A 106 23.72 5.11 19.13
CA TYR A 106 24.13 5.74 17.89
C TYR A 106 23.42 5.09 16.69
N LEU A 107 22.76 5.90 15.86
CA LEU A 107 22.09 5.49 14.65
C LEU A 107 22.87 6.00 13.43
N ASP A 108 23.30 5.06 12.56
CA ASP A 108 24.04 5.38 11.35
C ASP A 108 23.12 5.17 10.13
N ALA A 109 22.24 6.13 9.89
CA ALA A 109 21.26 6.09 8.82
C ALA A 109 21.24 7.39 8.00
N ASP A 110 21.09 7.25 6.69
CA ASP A 110 20.91 8.37 5.77
C ASP A 110 19.42 8.78 5.71
N TYR A 111 18.54 7.78 5.58
CA TYR A 111 17.10 7.96 5.50
C TYR A 111 16.37 7.05 6.47
N ALA A 112 15.14 7.44 6.82
CA ALA A 112 14.18 6.53 7.41
C ALA A 112 12.92 6.51 6.53
N CYS A 113 12.53 5.32 6.09
CA CYS A 113 11.32 5.06 5.30
C CYS A 113 10.39 4.17 6.09
N LEU A 114 9.28 4.72 6.54
CA LEU A 114 8.43 4.08 7.54
C LEU A 114 6.99 3.98 7.04
N GLU A 115 6.47 2.77 7.04
CA GLU A 115 5.05 2.53 6.92
C GLU A 115 4.38 2.86 8.25
N VAL A 116 3.34 3.70 8.24
CA VAL A 116 2.61 4.11 9.44
C VAL A 116 1.12 3.92 9.22
N ASP A 117 0.50 3.27 10.20
CA ASP A 117 -0.95 3.07 10.25
C ASP A 117 -1.67 4.39 10.54
N GLU A 118 -2.81 4.62 9.89
CA GLU A 118 -3.56 5.87 9.95
C GLU A 118 -3.99 6.24 11.37
N ALA A 119 -4.41 5.26 12.17
CA ALA A 119 -4.82 5.48 13.55
C ALA A 119 -3.64 5.82 14.48
N SER A 120 -2.46 5.30 14.16
CA SER A 120 -1.22 5.54 14.92
C SER A 120 -0.48 6.80 14.48
N ALA A 121 -0.80 7.33 13.29
CA ALA A 121 -0.03 8.38 12.62
C ALA A 121 0.17 9.63 13.50
N ALA A 122 -0.87 10.13 14.17
CA ALA A 122 -0.75 11.33 15.01
C ALA A 122 0.27 11.16 16.14
N ARG A 123 0.33 9.98 16.77
CA ARG A 123 1.28 9.69 17.83
C ARG A 123 2.70 9.50 17.30
N VAL A 124 2.83 8.82 16.18
CA VAL A 124 4.14 8.57 15.54
C VAL A 124 4.74 9.86 15.01
N LEU A 125 3.96 10.70 14.32
CA LEU A 125 4.46 11.92 13.70
C LEU A 125 4.87 12.99 14.73
N GLN A 126 4.27 12.99 15.91
CA GLN A 126 4.67 13.88 17.01
C GLN A 126 6.15 13.70 17.37
N ASP A 127 6.62 12.45 17.46
CA ASP A 127 8.02 12.14 17.82
C ASP A 127 8.94 12.06 16.57
N LEU A 128 8.39 11.70 15.40
CA LEU A 128 9.19 11.42 14.21
C LEU A 128 9.53 12.66 13.38
N GLN A 129 8.59 13.63 13.26
CA GLN A 129 8.74 14.85 12.46
C GLN A 129 9.27 14.60 11.03
N PRO A 130 8.49 13.91 10.16
CA PRO A 130 8.96 13.54 8.83
C PRO A 130 9.09 14.74 7.88
N ASP A 131 9.98 14.62 6.88
CA ASP A 131 10.12 15.59 5.79
C ASP A 131 9.05 15.39 4.72
N TYR A 132 8.64 14.13 4.49
CA TYR A 132 7.62 13.76 3.51
C TYR A 132 6.63 12.76 4.09
N MET A 133 5.35 12.95 3.75
CA MET A 133 4.31 11.97 4.01
C MET A 133 3.61 11.62 2.70
N ILE A 134 3.69 10.36 2.32
CA ILE A 134 2.97 9.80 1.17
C ILE A 134 1.59 9.34 1.63
N LEU A 135 0.54 9.80 0.95
CA LEU A 135 -0.82 9.30 1.09
C LEU A 135 -1.19 8.52 -0.18
N THR A 136 -1.17 7.20 -0.09
CA THR A 136 -1.36 6.30 -1.25
C THR A 136 -2.81 6.26 -1.75
N GLY A 137 -3.76 6.38 -0.85
CA GLY A 137 -5.20 6.38 -1.09
C GLY A 137 -5.95 5.90 0.15
N LEU A 138 -7.17 6.37 0.34
CA LEU A 138 -7.99 6.09 1.51
C LEU A 138 -9.24 5.32 1.10
N PHE A 139 -9.39 4.12 1.61
CA PHE A 139 -10.50 3.22 1.35
C PHE A 139 -11.06 2.72 2.68
N ARG A 140 -12.30 2.26 2.69
CA ARG A 140 -12.82 1.55 3.84
C ARG A 140 -11.97 0.30 4.12
N ASP A 141 -11.55 0.16 5.35
CA ASP A 141 -10.83 -1.01 5.87
C ASP A 141 -11.71 -1.70 6.94
N GLN A 142 -11.16 -2.47 7.81
CA GLN A 142 -11.85 -3.21 8.87
C GLN A 142 -12.64 -2.25 9.79
N LEU A 143 -13.98 -2.24 9.67
CA LEU A 143 -14.86 -1.30 10.41
C LEU A 143 -14.74 -1.45 11.93
N ASP A 144 -14.54 -2.67 12.41
CA ASP A 144 -14.38 -2.97 13.85
C ASP A 144 -13.05 -2.47 14.44
N ARG A 145 -12.05 -2.13 13.61
CA ARG A 145 -10.76 -1.58 14.04
C ARG A 145 -10.64 -0.08 13.83
N TYR A 146 -11.12 0.41 12.70
CA TYR A 146 -10.91 1.81 12.27
C TYR A 146 -12.20 2.63 12.27
N GLY A 147 -13.37 1.97 12.37
CA GLY A 147 -14.65 2.62 12.22
C GLY A 147 -14.89 3.11 10.80
N GLU A 148 -15.76 4.09 10.65
CA GLU A 148 -16.05 4.72 9.38
C GLU A 148 -14.85 5.53 8.86
N ILE A 149 -14.79 5.75 7.55
CA ILE A 149 -13.71 6.49 6.87
C ILE A 149 -13.46 7.87 7.48
N ASP A 150 -14.50 8.50 8.03
CA ASP A 150 -14.43 9.80 8.70
C ASP A 150 -13.49 9.81 9.92
N LEU A 151 -13.43 8.70 10.66
CA LEU A 151 -12.52 8.58 11.80
C LEU A 151 -11.07 8.50 11.34
N THR A 152 -10.83 7.79 10.25
CA THR A 152 -9.51 7.72 9.60
C THR A 152 -9.10 9.11 9.09
N MET A 153 -10.00 9.83 8.44
CA MET A 153 -9.76 11.20 7.98
C MET A 153 -9.40 12.14 9.13
N LYS A 154 -10.15 12.11 10.25
CA LYS A 154 -9.85 12.91 11.45
C LYS A 154 -8.51 12.55 12.09
N ALA A 155 -8.16 11.27 12.12
CA ALA A 155 -6.85 10.82 12.62
C ALA A 155 -5.71 11.36 11.78
N LEU A 156 -5.83 11.31 10.45
CA LEU A 156 -4.84 11.85 9.51
C LEU A 156 -4.77 13.38 9.56
N GLU A 157 -5.89 14.10 9.67
CA GLU A 157 -5.88 15.55 9.90
C GLU A 157 -5.09 15.92 11.15
N LYS A 158 -5.29 15.16 12.23
CA LYS A 158 -4.52 15.35 13.46
C LYS A 158 -3.03 15.07 13.22
N ALA A 159 -2.69 13.96 12.56
CA ALA A 159 -1.32 13.59 12.25
C ALA A 159 -0.60 14.66 11.43
N ILE A 160 -1.25 15.20 10.40
CA ILE A 160 -0.70 16.27 9.55
C ILE A 160 -0.44 17.55 10.36
N ARG A 161 -1.26 17.86 11.37
CA ARG A 161 -1.03 19.00 12.27
C ARG A 161 0.21 18.84 13.15
N GLU A 162 0.50 17.61 13.60
CA GLU A 162 1.65 17.31 14.48
C GLU A 162 3.02 17.49 13.77
N ALA A 163 3.05 17.48 12.42
CA ALA A 163 4.27 17.62 11.63
C ALA A 163 4.21 18.86 10.71
N PRO A 164 4.46 20.08 11.22
CA PRO A 164 4.20 21.32 10.50
C PRO A 164 5.09 21.57 9.28
N ASN A 165 6.28 21.01 9.21
CA ASN A 165 7.26 21.28 8.15
C ASN A 165 7.26 20.25 7.01
N MET A 166 6.40 19.24 7.12
CA MET A 166 6.35 18.11 6.18
C MET A 166 5.70 18.51 4.84
N THR A 167 6.21 17.93 3.76
CA THR A 167 5.55 17.97 2.44
C THR A 167 4.61 16.77 2.31
N LEU A 168 3.36 17.02 1.90
CA LEU A 168 2.40 15.97 1.57
C LEU A 168 2.59 15.54 0.11
N VAL A 169 2.77 14.24 -0.11
CA VAL A 169 2.79 13.62 -1.43
C VAL A 169 1.54 12.77 -1.57
N ILE A 170 0.58 13.22 -2.36
CA ILE A 170 -0.78 12.67 -2.37
C ILE A 170 -1.13 12.01 -3.70
N ASN A 171 -1.98 10.99 -3.63
CA ASN A 171 -2.71 10.51 -4.78
C ASN A 171 -3.80 11.54 -5.13
N GLY A 172 -3.59 12.33 -6.19
CA GLY A 172 -4.52 13.39 -6.59
C GLY A 172 -5.83 12.85 -7.16
N ASP A 173 -5.85 11.58 -7.59
CA ASP A 173 -7.05 10.92 -8.10
C ASP A 173 -8.01 10.47 -6.98
N ASP A 174 -7.57 10.54 -5.72
CA ASP A 174 -8.40 10.25 -4.55
C ASP A 174 -8.95 11.55 -3.94
N PRO A 175 -10.28 11.78 -3.98
CA PRO A 175 -10.88 12.99 -3.40
C PRO A 175 -10.63 13.14 -1.90
N LEU A 176 -10.43 12.03 -1.17
CA LEU A 176 -10.19 12.06 0.27
C LEU A 176 -8.79 12.58 0.60
N THR A 177 -7.75 12.11 -0.10
CA THR A 177 -6.39 12.62 0.08
C THR A 177 -6.25 14.07 -0.40
N ALA A 178 -6.93 14.43 -1.49
CA ALA A 178 -6.96 15.80 -1.99
C ALA A 178 -7.66 16.75 -1.01
N TYR A 179 -8.74 16.31 -0.36
CA TYR A 179 -9.41 17.09 0.68
C TYR A 179 -8.51 17.34 1.90
N LEU A 180 -7.82 16.28 2.40
CA LEU A 180 -6.84 16.42 3.49
C LEU A 180 -5.73 17.40 3.13
N ALA A 181 -5.20 17.31 1.92
CA ALA A 181 -4.16 18.20 1.43
C ALA A 181 -4.65 19.66 1.36
N LYS A 182 -5.83 19.90 0.79
CA LYS A 182 -6.46 21.23 0.71
C LYS A 182 -6.64 21.86 2.10
N LYS A 183 -7.00 21.05 3.10
CA LYS A 183 -7.25 21.51 4.47
C LYS A 183 -5.98 21.74 5.28
N SER A 184 -4.85 21.15 4.85
CA SER A 184 -3.64 21.06 5.66
C SER A 184 -2.77 22.31 5.71
N SER A 185 -2.89 23.23 4.75
CA SER A 185 -1.95 24.37 4.54
C SER A 185 -0.47 23.94 4.39
N ARG A 186 -0.20 22.68 4.01
CA ARG A 186 1.14 22.14 3.77
C ARG A 186 1.57 22.36 2.31
N ARG A 187 2.86 22.22 2.05
CA ARG A 187 3.31 22.00 0.69
C ARG A 187 2.75 20.66 0.20
N VAL A 188 2.11 20.67 -0.96
CA VAL A 188 1.49 19.50 -1.55
C VAL A 188 2.16 19.19 -2.88
N VAL A 189 2.41 17.92 -3.10
CA VAL A 189 2.86 17.33 -4.35
C VAL A 189 1.86 16.23 -4.71
N SER A 190 1.33 16.27 -5.91
CA SER A 190 0.29 15.33 -6.36
C SER A 190 0.81 14.40 -7.45
N PHE A 191 0.45 13.14 -7.37
CA PHE A 191 0.62 12.17 -8.45
C PHE A 191 -0.72 11.60 -8.86
N GLY A 192 -0.84 11.16 -10.11
CA GLY A 192 -2.10 10.62 -10.63
C GLY A 192 -1.98 10.08 -12.04
N VAL A 193 -3.12 9.64 -12.62
CA VAL A 193 -3.25 9.12 -13.97
C VAL A 193 -4.32 9.91 -14.69
N SER A 194 -3.95 10.68 -15.73
CA SER A 194 -4.86 11.62 -16.40
C SER A 194 -5.63 11.02 -17.57
N GLU A 195 -5.38 9.76 -17.91
CA GLU A 195 -6.10 9.04 -18.96
C GLU A 195 -6.99 7.94 -18.36
N LYS A 196 -8.09 7.63 -19.07
CA LYS A 196 -8.93 6.48 -18.71
C LYS A 196 -8.23 5.18 -19.12
N VAL A 197 -7.83 4.36 -18.15
CA VAL A 197 -7.08 3.11 -18.37
C VAL A 197 -7.98 1.88 -18.43
N THR A 198 -9.11 1.89 -17.75
CA THR A 198 -10.02 0.73 -17.64
C THR A 198 -11.48 1.16 -17.75
N ASP A 199 -12.29 0.28 -18.32
CA ASP A 199 -13.76 0.43 -18.34
C ASP A 199 -14.45 -0.22 -17.12
N ASN A 200 -13.67 -0.85 -16.25
CA ASN A 200 -14.21 -1.48 -15.04
C ASN A 200 -14.77 -0.43 -14.09
N VAL A 201 -16.05 -0.60 -13.76
CA VAL A 201 -16.75 0.25 -12.81
C VAL A 201 -16.99 -0.55 -11.55
N ASP A 202 -16.18 -0.30 -10.50
CA ASP A 202 -16.47 -0.86 -9.18
C ASP A 202 -17.82 -0.31 -8.67
N VAL A 203 -18.67 -1.19 -8.14
CA VAL A 203 -20.00 -0.82 -7.65
C VAL A 203 -19.90 0.04 -6.39
N ILE A 204 -18.90 -0.20 -5.55
CA ILE A 204 -18.74 0.47 -4.26
C ILE A 204 -17.67 1.53 -4.33
N ARG A 205 -18.04 2.75 -3.92
CA ARG A 205 -17.18 3.93 -3.88
C ARG A 205 -17.33 4.63 -2.53
N GLU A 206 -16.25 4.87 -1.84
CA GLU A 206 -16.27 5.53 -0.54
C GLU A 206 -16.56 7.04 -0.67
N ALA A 207 -15.92 7.70 -1.63
CA ALA A 207 -16.10 9.14 -1.86
C ALA A 207 -17.16 9.41 -2.92
N ARG A 208 -18.44 9.17 -2.59
CA ARG A 208 -19.59 9.56 -3.44
C ARG A 208 -19.94 11.03 -3.28
N PHE A 209 -19.68 11.58 -2.11
CA PHE A 209 -20.04 12.93 -1.73
C PHE A 209 -18.79 13.78 -1.48
N CYS A 210 -18.92 15.05 -1.72
CA CYS A 210 -17.86 16.03 -1.52
C CYS A 210 -17.64 16.28 -0.02
N GLU A 211 -16.46 16.01 0.49
CA GLU A 211 -16.07 16.28 1.87
C GLU A 211 -16.16 17.76 2.26
N ASN A 212 -16.15 18.66 1.28
CA ASN A 212 -16.21 20.11 1.52
C ASN A 212 -17.64 20.63 1.71
N CYS A 213 -18.64 20.07 1.01
CA CYS A 213 -20.01 20.60 1.04
C CYS A 213 -21.14 19.55 1.07
N GLY A 214 -20.83 18.25 1.06
CA GLY A 214 -21.80 17.18 1.10
C GLY A 214 -22.54 16.90 -0.22
N ALA A 215 -22.31 17.66 -1.29
CA ALA A 215 -22.96 17.41 -2.58
C ALA A 215 -22.35 16.19 -3.29
N PRO A 216 -23.12 15.48 -4.14
CA PRO A 216 -22.58 14.38 -4.92
C PRO A 216 -21.44 14.82 -5.82
N LEU A 217 -20.35 14.05 -5.85
CA LEU A 217 -19.24 14.25 -6.79
C LEU A 217 -19.63 13.73 -8.18
N GLN A 218 -19.21 14.48 -9.21
CA GLN A 218 -19.27 14.06 -10.60
C GLN A 218 -17.90 13.57 -11.04
N TYR A 219 -17.90 12.49 -11.83
CA TYR A 219 -16.68 11.90 -12.37
C TYR A 219 -16.77 11.84 -13.89
N ASP A 220 -15.72 12.27 -14.56
CA ASP A 220 -15.59 12.11 -15.99
C ASP A 220 -15.15 10.67 -16.35
N PHE A 221 -14.30 10.07 -15.48
CA PHE A 221 -13.98 8.65 -15.49
C PHE A 221 -13.49 8.17 -14.11
N TYR A 222 -13.54 6.87 -13.94
CA TYR A 222 -12.97 6.17 -12.78
C TYR A 222 -11.87 5.24 -13.23
N HIS A 223 -10.90 5.02 -12.35
CA HIS A 223 -9.91 3.95 -12.50
C HIS A 223 -10.33 2.71 -11.72
N PHE A 224 -10.51 2.86 -10.42
CA PHE A 224 -11.10 1.87 -9.53
C PHE A 224 -11.56 2.57 -8.24
N SER A 225 -12.56 2.00 -7.58
CA SER A 225 -13.17 2.58 -6.40
C SER A 225 -13.54 4.05 -6.64
N GLN A 226 -13.05 4.99 -5.81
CA GLN A 226 -13.27 6.43 -5.98
C GLN A 226 -12.13 7.14 -6.73
N LEU A 227 -11.09 6.44 -7.17
CA LEU A 227 -9.97 7.07 -7.88
C LEU A 227 -10.37 7.43 -9.31
N GLY A 228 -10.08 8.66 -9.73
CA GLY A 228 -10.38 9.11 -11.08
C GLY A 228 -10.39 10.63 -11.24
N LEU A 229 -11.00 11.09 -12.31
CA LEU A 229 -11.16 12.51 -12.61
C LEU A 229 -12.51 13.00 -12.09
N TYR A 230 -12.48 13.70 -10.96
CA TYR A 230 -13.66 14.13 -10.22
C TYR A 230 -13.77 15.64 -10.07
N ARG A 231 -15.02 16.12 -9.89
CA ARG A 231 -15.35 17.50 -9.52
C ARG A 231 -16.64 17.56 -8.70
N CYS A 232 -16.75 18.57 -7.85
CA CYS A 232 -17.99 18.92 -7.16
C CYS A 232 -18.69 20.05 -7.91
N PRO A 233 -19.92 19.86 -8.43
CA PRO A 233 -20.65 20.90 -9.16
C PRO A 233 -21.13 22.02 -8.23
N SER A 234 -21.21 21.79 -6.91
CA SER A 234 -21.77 22.76 -5.96
C SER A 234 -20.74 23.72 -5.37
N CYS A 235 -19.52 23.25 -5.06
CA CYS A 235 -18.50 24.07 -4.39
C CYS A 235 -17.20 24.23 -5.17
N GLY A 236 -17.10 23.66 -6.36
CA GLY A 236 -15.93 23.73 -7.21
C GLY A 236 -14.73 22.89 -6.73
N PHE A 237 -14.89 22.04 -5.67
CA PHE A 237 -13.86 21.10 -5.28
C PHE A 237 -13.61 20.10 -6.43
N HIS A 238 -12.37 19.92 -6.84
CA HIS A 238 -12.00 19.07 -7.97
C HIS A 238 -10.64 18.42 -7.76
N ARG A 239 -10.31 17.45 -8.61
CA ARG A 239 -9.00 16.83 -8.69
C ARG A 239 -7.92 17.92 -8.81
N PRO A 240 -6.87 17.92 -7.97
CA PRO A 240 -5.81 18.92 -8.07
C PRO A 240 -5.01 18.78 -9.38
N GLU A 241 -4.30 19.84 -9.76
CA GLU A 241 -3.28 19.72 -10.80
C GLU A 241 -2.27 18.66 -10.40
N ILE A 242 -1.91 17.76 -11.34
CA ILE A 242 -1.01 16.66 -11.09
C ILE A 242 0.43 17.07 -11.41
N ASN A 243 1.32 16.92 -10.42
CA ASN A 243 2.74 17.21 -10.58
C ASN A 243 3.49 16.07 -11.30
N TYR A 244 3.10 14.84 -11.03
CA TYR A 244 3.69 13.63 -11.63
C TYR A 244 2.57 12.77 -12.21
N ASP A 245 2.39 12.85 -13.52
CA ASP A 245 1.27 12.24 -14.23
C ASP A 245 1.71 11.00 -15.01
N ALA A 246 0.92 9.91 -14.90
CA ALA A 246 1.12 8.74 -15.74
C ALA A 246 0.17 8.75 -16.93
N SER A 247 0.72 8.38 -18.11
CA SER A 247 -0.05 8.15 -19.33
C SER A 247 0.55 7.01 -20.16
N GLY A 248 -0.15 6.58 -21.21
CA GLY A 248 0.29 5.46 -22.06
C GLY A 248 0.38 4.16 -21.25
N VAL A 249 -0.55 3.96 -20.29
CA VAL A 249 -0.54 2.83 -19.39
C VAL A 249 -0.88 1.54 -20.11
N SER A 250 0.05 0.59 -20.09
CA SER A 250 -0.15 -0.79 -20.53
C SER A 250 -0.01 -1.73 -19.34
N LEU A 251 -0.97 -2.64 -19.20
CA LEU A 251 -0.99 -3.62 -18.11
C LEU A 251 -0.50 -5.01 -18.55
N THR A 252 -0.42 -5.24 -19.86
CA THR A 252 0.00 -6.50 -20.46
C THR A 252 0.98 -6.26 -21.61
N PRO A 253 1.98 -7.12 -21.84
CA PRO A 253 2.38 -8.30 -21.02
C PRO A 253 3.06 -7.92 -19.69
N HIS A 254 3.51 -6.68 -19.54
CA HIS A 254 4.11 -6.09 -18.36
C HIS A 254 3.56 -4.70 -18.11
N LEU A 255 3.46 -4.32 -16.85
CA LEU A 255 3.09 -2.96 -16.47
C LEU A 255 4.08 -1.97 -17.03
N SER A 256 3.61 -1.03 -17.84
CA SER A 256 4.44 0.06 -18.35
C SER A 256 3.62 1.33 -18.56
N PHE A 257 4.27 2.48 -18.39
CA PHE A 257 3.65 3.80 -18.57
C PHE A 257 4.72 4.88 -18.73
N ASP A 258 4.31 6.04 -19.19
CA ASP A 258 5.13 7.24 -19.30
C ASP A 258 4.83 8.18 -18.13
N VAL A 259 5.87 8.71 -17.48
CA VAL A 259 5.73 9.71 -16.41
C VAL A 259 6.05 11.08 -16.95
N TRP A 260 5.11 12.00 -16.81
CA TRP A 260 5.24 13.41 -17.12
C TRP A 260 5.42 14.21 -15.82
N GLU A 261 6.37 15.14 -15.82
CA GLU A 261 6.59 16.07 -14.72
C GLU A 261 6.03 17.44 -15.12
N ALA A 262 5.10 17.99 -14.33
CA ALA A 262 4.60 19.33 -14.56
C ALA A 262 5.74 20.36 -14.39
N ALA A 263 5.84 21.32 -15.30
CA ALA A 263 6.79 22.42 -15.17
C ALA A 263 6.55 23.13 -13.82
N THR A 264 7.58 23.26 -13.00
CA THR A 264 7.51 23.84 -11.65
C THR A 264 7.05 25.29 -11.75
N LYS A 265 5.75 25.53 -11.73
CA LYS A 265 5.18 26.86 -11.46
C LYS A 265 5.12 27.01 -9.93
N SER A 266 6.10 27.68 -9.37
CA SER A 266 5.98 28.21 -8.00
C SER A 266 4.87 29.27 -8.01
N LYS A 267 3.64 28.87 -7.71
CA LYS A 267 2.56 29.79 -7.40
C LYS A 267 1.91 29.35 -6.09
N SER A 268 1.97 30.27 -5.13
CA SER A 268 1.06 30.32 -3.99
C SER A 268 -0.38 30.27 -4.47
N LEU A 269 -1.18 29.37 -3.91
CA LEU A 269 -2.60 29.20 -4.19
C LEU A 269 -3.37 30.49 -3.87
N GLY A 270 -3.66 31.28 -4.91
CA GLY A 270 -4.69 32.33 -4.92
C GLY A 270 -5.89 31.82 -5.72
N PRO A 271 -7.12 32.28 -5.42
CA PRO A 271 -8.33 31.80 -6.08
C PRO A 271 -8.46 32.43 -7.48
N GLU A 272 -8.18 31.68 -8.53
CA GLU A 272 -8.61 32.04 -9.88
C GLU A 272 -9.53 30.97 -10.45
N HIS A 273 -10.75 31.40 -10.73
CA HIS A 273 -11.78 30.66 -11.47
C HIS A 273 -11.45 30.68 -12.97
N THR A 274 -10.97 29.57 -13.51
CA THR A 274 -11.11 29.28 -14.95
C THR A 274 -11.29 27.79 -15.12
N SER A 275 -12.34 27.41 -15.85
CA SER A 275 -12.62 26.02 -16.25
C SER A 275 -11.48 25.53 -17.13
N PRO A 276 -10.87 24.37 -16.86
CA PRO A 276 -9.83 23.84 -17.75
C PRO A 276 -10.50 23.22 -18.98
N ASP A 277 -10.12 23.70 -20.15
CA ASP A 277 -10.36 23.03 -21.41
C ASP A 277 -9.45 21.79 -21.50
N HIS A 278 -10.03 20.62 -21.78
CA HIS A 278 -9.36 19.31 -21.68
C HIS A 278 -8.26 19.06 -22.73
N SER A 279 -7.85 20.06 -23.53
CA SER A 279 -6.87 19.94 -24.59
C SER A 279 -5.39 20.17 -24.16
N ASP A 280 -5.13 20.66 -22.94
CA ASP A 280 -3.78 21.05 -22.49
C ASP A 280 -3.21 20.12 -21.38
N VAL A 281 -3.28 18.79 -21.56
CA VAL A 281 -2.84 17.82 -20.53
C VAL A 281 -1.32 17.80 -20.31
N HIS A 282 -0.50 18.33 -21.27
CA HIS A 282 0.96 18.23 -21.19
C HIS A 282 1.68 19.54 -21.45
N ASN A 283 1.66 20.48 -20.51
CA ASN A 283 2.57 21.64 -20.51
C ASN A 283 3.93 21.29 -19.88
N SER A 284 4.48 20.11 -20.18
CA SER A 284 5.83 19.70 -19.76
C SER A 284 6.85 20.12 -20.82
N THR A 285 7.94 20.76 -20.38
CA THR A 285 9.08 21.12 -21.25
C THR A 285 10.07 19.96 -21.43
N ALA A 286 9.91 18.85 -20.70
CA ALA A 286 10.77 17.67 -20.75
C ALA A 286 10.06 16.47 -21.38
N ALA A 287 10.83 15.60 -22.05
CA ALA A 287 10.31 14.32 -22.53
C ALA A 287 9.89 13.43 -21.36
N PRO A 288 8.83 12.60 -21.52
CA PRO A 288 8.40 11.71 -20.47
C PRO A 288 9.44 10.62 -20.18
N VAL A 289 9.40 10.14 -18.95
CA VAL A 289 10.24 9.02 -18.54
C VAL A 289 9.44 7.72 -18.65
N ARG A 290 9.86 6.82 -19.57
CA ARG A 290 9.23 5.51 -19.72
C ARG A 290 9.60 4.60 -18.57
N ILE A 291 8.60 4.06 -17.88
CA ILE A 291 8.74 3.09 -16.80
C ILE A 291 8.17 1.75 -17.24
N SER A 292 8.89 0.66 -16.93
CA SER A 292 8.43 -0.71 -17.10
C SER A 292 8.71 -1.49 -15.81
N ALA A 293 7.73 -2.26 -15.33
CA ALA A 293 7.80 -2.96 -14.06
C ALA A 293 7.37 -4.43 -14.20
N PRO A 294 8.04 -5.38 -13.52
CA PRO A 294 7.62 -6.78 -13.49
C PRO A 294 6.44 -7.04 -12.54
N MET A 295 5.72 -5.99 -12.19
CA MET A 295 4.55 -6.04 -11.31
C MET A 295 3.28 -6.10 -12.14
N THR A 296 2.22 -6.67 -11.57
CA THR A 296 0.89 -6.75 -12.18
C THR A 296 -0.10 -5.88 -11.40
N GLY A 297 -1.21 -5.54 -12.06
CA GLY A 297 -2.30 -4.75 -11.46
C GLY A 297 -2.09 -3.25 -11.55
N PHE A 298 -3.16 -2.56 -11.95
CA PHE A 298 -3.15 -1.13 -12.20
C PHE A 298 -2.79 -0.29 -10.96
N TYR A 299 -3.16 -0.74 -9.76
CA TYR A 299 -2.83 -0.08 -8.50
C TYR A 299 -1.32 0.13 -8.30
N ASN A 300 -0.47 -0.69 -8.95
CA ASN A 300 0.97 -0.52 -8.88
C ASN A 300 1.48 0.69 -9.67
N VAL A 301 0.73 1.22 -10.63
CA VAL A 301 1.04 2.51 -11.25
C VAL A 301 1.12 3.59 -10.17
N TYR A 302 0.12 3.67 -9.29
CA TYR A 302 0.10 4.64 -8.18
C TYR A 302 1.23 4.41 -7.18
N ASN A 303 1.53 3.15 -6.80
CA ASN A 303 2.62 2.84 -5.90
C ASN A 303 3.98 3.29 -6.46
N ILE A 304 4.21 3.07 -7.76
CA ILE A 304 5.44 3.45 -8.46
C ILE A 304 5.51 4.98 -8.62
N LEU A 305 4.42 5.63 -9.01
CA LEU A 305 4.35 7.09 -9.12
C LEU A 305 4.65 7.79 -7.79
N ALA A 306 4.10 7.28 -6.69
CA ALA A 306 4.35 7.82 -5.35
C ALA A 306 5.84 7.82 -5.01
N VAL A 307 6.53 6.70 -5.29
CA VAL A 307 7.98 6.58 -5.07
C VAL A 307 8.77 7.50 -6.00
N TYR A 308 8.42 7.50 -7.29
CA TYR A 308 9.06 8.38 -8.27
C TYR A 308 8.94 9.85 -7.85
N SER A 309 7.73 10.29 -7.48
CA SER A 309 7.46 11.66 -7.04
C SER A 309 8.32 12.07 -5.86
N VAL A 310 8.41 11.23 -4.82
CA VAL A 310 9.23 11.52 -3.63
C VAL A 310 10.70 11.62 -3.98
N LEU A 311 11.24 10.71 -4.79
CA LEU A 311 12.65 10.76 -5.20
C LEU A 311 12.97 12.05 -5.97
N ARG A 312 12.08 12.48 -6.85
CA ARG A 312 12.21 13.75 -7.60
C ARG A 312 12.18 14.95 -6.67
N GLU A 313 11.25 14.98 -5.70
CA GLU A 313 11.15 16.04 -4.70
C GLU A 313 12.39 16.09 -3.77
N MET A 314 12.97 14.94 -3.47
CA MET A 314 14.24 14.83 -2.74
C MET A 314 15.46 15.17 -3.62
N LYS A 315 15.25 15.48 -4.89
CA LYS A 315 16.31 15.77 -5.89
C LYS A 315 17.32 14.63 -6.04
N LEU A 316 16.84 13.39 -5.91
CA LEU A 316 17.63 12.20 -6.10
C LEU A 316 17.62 11.76 -7.58
N PRO A 317 18.70 11.14 -8.07
CA PRO A 317 18.74 10.61 -9.42
C PRO A 317 17.67 9.55 -9.67
N THR A 318 16.99 9.64 -10.82
CA THR A 318 15.98 8.67 -11.27
C THR A 318 16.33 7.99 -12.59
N ASP A 319 17.51 8.24 -13.13
CA ASP A 319 18.03 7.64 -14.37
C ASP A 319 18.07 6.10 -14.31
N LYS A 320 18.36 5.51 -13.14
CA LYS A 320 18.36 4.06 -12.92
C LYS A 320 17.05 3.52 -12.34
N PHE A 321 16.01 4.34 -12.24
CA PHE A 321 14.75 3.94 -11.60
C PHE A 321 14.16 2.67 -12.24
N GLY A 322 14.05 2.63 -13.57
CA GLY A 322 13.54 1.47 -14.29
C GLY A 322 14.40 0.21 -14.08
N GLU A 323 15.73 0.34 -14.08
CA GLU A 323 16.64 -0.79 -13.84
C GLU A 323 16.45 -1.37 -12.41
N ILE A 324 16.37 -0.51 -11.40
CA ILE A 324 16.15 -0.95 -10.02
C ILE A 324 14.79 -1.60 -9.88
N LEU A 325 13.77 -1.03 -10.52
CA LEU A 325 12.41 -1.53 -10.49
C LEU A 325 12.31 -2.95 -11.09
N THR A 326 13.04 -3.25 -12.16
CA THR A 326 13.06 -4.62 -12.75
C THR A 326 13.64 -5.67 -11.81
N ARG A 327 14.47 -5.27 -10.85
CA ARG A 327 15.07 -6.15 -9.83
C ARG A 327 14.24 -6.22 -8.55
N PHE A 328 13.25 -5.34 -8.41
CA PHE A 328 12.38 -5.32 -7.25
C PHE A 328 11.51 -6.58 -7.21
N LYS A 329 11.59 -7.30 -6.11
CA LYS A 329 10.77 -8.49 -5.85
C LYS A 329 9.75 -8.16 -4.78
N PRO A 330 8.46 -8.11 -5.13
CA PRO A 330 7.41 -8.02 -4.12
C PRO A 330 7.52 -9.16 -3.11
N GLN A 331 7.29 -8.86 -1.85
CA GLN A 331 7.41 -9.80 -0.74
C GLN A 331 6.15 -9.78 0.14
N PHE A 332 6.03 -10.80 0.98
CA PHE A 332 4.95 -10.90 1.97
C PHE A 332 3.56 -10.71 1.35
N GLY A 333 3.28 -11.52 0.32
CA GLY A 333 1.96 -11.55 -0.32
C GLY A 333 1.57 -10.24 -1.03
N ARG A 334 2.51 -9.55 -1.63
CA ARG A 334 2.23 -8.34 -2.43
C ARG A 334 2.45 -8.59 -3.93
N GLY A 335 1.89 -9.66 -4.48
CA GLY A 335 2.17 -10.14 -5.82
C GLY A 335 3.39 -11.07 -5.84
N GLU A 336 3.58 -11.80 -4.76
CA GLU A 336 4.72 -12.69 -4.60
C GLU A 336 4.51 -13.96 -5.43
N VAL A 337 5.52 -14.33 -6.22
CA VAL A 337 5.45 -15.46 -7.14
C VAL A 337 6.35 -16.57 -6.64
N PHE A 338 5.77 -17.75 -6.48
CA PHE A 338 6.45 -18.98 -6.16
C PHE A 338 6.40 -19.94 -7.36
N HIS A 339 7.49 -20.64 -7.58
CA HIS A 339 7.55 -21.73 -8.55
C HIS A 339 7.64 -23.04 -7.79
N VAL A 340 6.62 -23.89 -7.93
CA VAL A 340 6.47 -25.13 -7.15
C VAL A 340 6.29 -26.34 -8.05
N GLY A 341 6.30 -27.55 -7.44
CA GLY A 341 6.15 -28.81 -8.14
C GLY A 341 7.41 -29.28 -8.87
N GLU A 342 7.29 -30.35 -9.68
CA GLU A 342 8.42 -30.87 -10.42
C GLU A 342 9.00 -29.83 -11.38
N LYS A 343 10.27 -29.48 -11.17
CA LYS A 343 11.03 -28.50 -11.97
C LYS A 343 10.41 -27.10 -11.97
N GLY A 344 9.63 -26.72 -10.92
CA GLY A 344 9.05 -25.39 -10.81
C GLY A 344 8.03 -25.05 -11.89
N ARG A 345 7.33 -26.02 -12.43
CA ARG A 345 6.38 -25.83 -13.56
C ARG A 345 5.09 -25.13 -13.17
N GLN A 346 4.72 -25.17 -11.90
CA GLN A 346 3.50 -24.57 -11.41
C GLN A 346 3.80 -23.20 -10.80
N LYS A 347 3.12 -22.17 -11.27
CA LYS A 347 3.25 -20.81 -10.79
C LYS A 347 2.16 -20.53 -9.77
N VAL A 348 2.56 -20.16 -8.55
CA VAL A 348 1.65 -19.75 -7.49
C VAL A 348 1.87 -18.28 -7.21
N LEU A 349 0.80 -17.48 -7.28
CA LEU A 349 0.82 -16.05 -6.99
C LEU A 349 0.06 -15.80 -5.69
N LEU A 350 0.80 -15.37 -4.67
CA LEU A 350 0.26 -15.08 -3.33
C LEU A 350 -0.02 -13.59 -3.17
N ASN A 351 -1.28 -13.25 -2.85
CA ASN A 351 -1.71 -11.88 -2.61
C ASN A 351 -2.51 -11.73 -1.32
N LEU A 352 -2.17 -10.67 -0.58
CA LEU A 352 -2.98 -10.18 0.52
C LEU A 352 -4.19 -9.41 -0.02
N ALA A 353 -5.38 -9.78 0.45
CA ALA A 353 -6.62 -9.07 0.22
C ALA A 353 -7.42 -9.01 1.53
N LYS A 354 -7.62 -7.83 2.09
CA LYS A 354 -8.19 -7.66 3.44
C LYS A 354 -9.36 -6.69 3.49
N ASN A 355 -9.74 -6.11 2.36
CA ASN A 355 -10.85 -5.17 2.22
C ASN A 355 -11.41 -5.22 0.79
N PRO A 356 -12.61 -4.66 0.52
CA PRO A 356 -13.25 -4.73 -0.79
C PRO A 356 -12.39 -4.19 -1.93
N ALA A 357 -11.80 -3.01 -1.76
CA ALA A 357 -10.96 -2.39 -2.80
C ALA A 357 -9.75 -3.28 -3.14
N GLY A 358 -9.10 -3.86 -2.12
CA GLY A 358 -7.98 -4.78 -2.32
C GLY A 358 -8.38 -6.05 -3.03
N PHE A 359 -9.52 -6.66 -2.69
CA PHE A 359 -10.04 -7.85 -3.39
C PHE A 359 -10.37 -7.53 -4.84
N ASN A 360 -11.14 -6.47 -5.11
CA ASN A 360 -11.52 -6.07 -6.46
C ASN A 360 -10.30 -5.81 -7.34
N GLN A 361 -9.25 -5.20 -6.80
CA GLN A 361 -8.00 -4.97 -7.54
C GLN A 361 -7.24 -6.29 -7.83
N ASN A 362 -7.22 -7.23 -6.87
CA ASN A 362 -6.62 -8.54 -7.09
C ASN A 362 -7.40 -9.35 -8.14
N ILE A 363 -8.73 -9.33 -8.10
CA ILE A 363 -9.59 -9.95 -9.12
C ILE A 363 -9.31 -9.31 -10.49
N SER A 364 -9.25 -7.99 -10.56
CA SER A 364 -8.95 -7.27 -11.81
C SER A 364 -7.58 -7.67 -12.38
N ALA A 365 -6.54 -7.70 -11.54
CA ALA A 365 -5.19 -8.09 -11.97
C ALA A 365 -5.13 -9.57 -12.42
N MET A 366 -5.82 -10.47 -11.72
CA MET A 366 -5.88 -11.87 -12.05
C MET A 366 -6.60 -12.11 -13.39
N LEU A 367 -7.69 -11.40 -13.67
CA LEU A 367 -8.48 -11.54 -14.90
C LEU A 367 -7.80 -10.90 -16.13
N GLN A 368 -6.75 -10.08 -15.95
CA GLN A 368 -5.89 -9.63 -17.05
C GLN A 368 -5.05 -10.78 -17.64
N ASP A 369 -4.70 -11.77 -16.84
CA ASP A 369 -4.10 -13.01 -17.31
C ASP A 369 -5.18 -13.87 -17.98
N ARG A 370 -5.11 -14.05 -19.28
CA ARG A 370 -6.07 -14.85 -20.07
C ARG A 370 -5.79 -16.34 -20.06
N SER A 371 -4.76 -16.79 -19.37
CA SER A 371 -4.49 -18.22 -19.21
C SER A 371 -5.46 -18.87 -18.22
N PRO A 372 -5.76 -20.16 -18.38
CA PRO A 372 -6.54 -20.92 -17.40
C PRO A 372 -5.87 -20.90 -16.03
N LYS A 373 -6.65 -20.67 -14.98
CA LYS A 373 -6.17 -20.53 -13.61
C LYS A 373 -7.10 -21.12 -12.57
N ASP A 374 -6.56 -21.49 -11.44
CA ASP A 374 -7.31 -21.84 -10.24
C ASP A 374 -7.13 -20.79 -9.17
N LEU A 375 -8.12 -20.64 -8.31
CA LEU A 375 -8.15 -19.63 -7.25
C LEU A 375 -8.35 -20.29 -5.89
N ILE A 376 -7.57 -19.86 -4.90
CA ILE A 376 -7.80 -20.15 -3.49
C ILE A 376 -8.11 -18.85 -2.79
N ILE A 377 -9.17 -18.84 -1.97
CA ILE A 377 -9.54 -17.70 -1.13
C ILE A 377 -9.53 -18.17 0.32
N VAL A 378 -8.73 -17.52 1.17
CA VAL A 378 -8.63 -17.86 2.60
C VAL A 378 -9.05 -16.67 3.45
N ILE A 379 -10.08 -16.86 4.26
CA ILE A 379 -10.64 -15.80 5.11
C ILE A 379 -10.63 -16.25 6.57
N ASN A 380 -9.93 -15.49 7.40
CA ASN A 380 -9.94 -15.61 8.84
C ASN A 380 -10.59 -14.38 9.48
N ASP A 381 -10.97 -14.47 10.76
CA ASP A 381 -11.54 -13.38 11.58
C ASP A 381 -10.82 -13.26 12.92
N ASN A 382 -9.51 -13.54 12.93
CA ASN A 382 -8.68 -13.27 14.11
C ASN A 382 -8.61 -11.77 14.40
N ALA A 383 -8.19 -11.40 15.62
CA ALA A 383 -8.12 -10.01 16.04
C ALA A 383 -7.30 -9.08 15.11
N GLN A 384 -6.32 -9.66 14.37
CA GLN A 384 -5.53 -8.90 13.39
C GLN A 384 -6.22 -8.75 12.03
N ASP A 385 -7.20 -9.64 11.72
CA ASP A 385 -7.97 -9.58 10.46
C ASP A 385 -9.18 -8.65 10.58
N GLY A 386 -9.60 -8.33 11.80
CA GLY A 386 -10.92 -7.80 12.11
C GLY A 386 -11.97 -8.93 12.22
N ARG A 387 -12.93 -8.75 13.11
CA ARG A 387 -13.99 -9.74 13.34
C ARG A 387 -15.17 -9.55 12.40
N ASP A 388 -15.36 -8.34 11.91
CA ASP A 388 -16.39 -8.03 10.95
C ASP A 388 -15.97 -8.50 9.56
N ILE A 389 -16.72 -9.47 9.00
CA ILE A 389 -16.53 -10.00 7.65
C ILE A 389 -17.62 -9.54 6.68
N SER A 390 -18.49 -8.61 7.10
CA SER A 390 -19.57 -8.10 6.24
C SER A 390 -19.07 -7.48 4.95
N TRP A 391 -17.85 -6.96 4.96
CA TRP A 391 -17.19 -6.41 3.78
C TRP A 391 -17.04 -7.39 2.60
N LEU A 392 -17.16 -8.70 2.83
CA LEU A 392 -17.17 -9.70 1.74
C LEU A 392 -18.33 -9.47 0.77
N TRP A 393 -19.44 -8.88 1.24
CA TRP A 393 -20.60 -8.57 0.42
C TRP A 393 -20.39 -7.35 -0.48
N ASP A 394 -19.36 -6.58 -0.23
CA ASP A 394 -18.94 -5.40 -0.98
C ASP A 394 -17.90 -5.72 -2.08
N VAL A 395 -17.48 -6.98 -2.19
CA VAL A 395 -16.54 -7.44 -3.23
C VAL A 395 -17.33 -7.95 -4.44
N ASP A 396 -16.90 -7.59 -5.64
CA ASP A 396 -17.50 -7.99 -6.92
C ASP A 396 -17.06 -9.41 -7.32
N PHE A 397 -17.39 -10.41 -6.48
CA PHE A 397 -17.04 -11.80 -6.76
C PHE A 397 -17.73 -12.35 -8.01
N GLU A 398 -18.85 -11.78 -8.44
CA GLU A 398 -19.57 -12.11 -9.67
C GLU A 398 -18.63 -12.08 -10.90
N ARG A 399 -17.58 -11.30 -10.87
CA ARG A 399 -16.56 -11.22 -11.92
C ARG A 399 -15.72 -12.49 -12.04
N LEU A 400 -15.73 -13.35 -11.03
CA LEU A 400 -15.04 -14.65 -11.07
C LEU A 400 -15.77 -15.69 -11.93
N ALA A 401 -16.99 -15.41 -12.39
CA ALA A 401 -17.69 -16.17 -13.43
C ALA A 401 -17.05 -15.89 -14.82
N ASP A 402 -15.74 -16.04 -14.92
CA ASP A 402 -14.93 -15.85 -16.12
C ASP A 402 -14.43 -17.21 -16.63
N GLU A 403 -14.43 -17.43 -17.94
CA GLU A 403 -14.04 -18.68 -18.58
C GLU A 403 -12.60 -19.14 -18.27
N THR A 404 -11.74 -18.21 -17.87
CA THR A 404 -10.35 -18.51 -17.49
C THR A 404 -10.22 -19.02 -16.06
N VAL A 405 -11.25 -18.88 -15.20
CA VAL A 405 -11.27 -19.37 -13.83
C VAL A 405 -11.84 -20.78 -13.81
N ARG A 406 -11.00 -21.81 -13.69
CA ARG A 406 -11.40 -23.21 -13.76
C ARG A 406 -12.05 -23.71 -12.47
N SER A 407 -11.48 -23.33 -11.33
CA SER A 407 -11.98 -23.78 -10.03
C SER A 407 -11.66 -22.77 -8.92
N ILE A 408 -12.50 -22.77 -7.88
CA ILE A 408 -12.31 -21.96 -6.70
C ILE A 408 -12.36 -22.87 -5.46
N THR A 409 -11.34 -22.77 -4.62
CA THR A 409 -11.29 -23.43 -3.32
C THR A 409 -11.25 -22.39 -2.21
N VAL A 410 -12.09 -22.55 -1.20
CA VAL A 410 -12.11 -21.66 -0.04
C VAL A 410 -11.55 -22.36 1.19
N SER A 411 -10.91 -21.61 2.08
CA SER A 411 -10.35 -22.12 3.33
C SER A 411 -10.35 -21.05 4.42
N GLY A 412 -9.85 -21.39 5.58
CA GLY A 412 -9.78 -20.51 6.74
C GLY A 412 -10.99 -20.62 7.66
N LEU A 413 -10.98 -19.82 8.73
CA LEU A 413 -12.03 -19.84 9.77
C LEU A 413 -13.42 -19.49 9.22
N ARG A 414 -13.48 -18.69 8.15
CA ARG A 414 -14.70 -18.21 7.50
C ARG A 414 -14.93 -18.83 6.12
N ALA A 415 -14.43 -20.05 5.91
CA ALA A 415 -14.61 -20.77 4.65
C ALA A 415 -16.08 -20.94 4.25
N LEU A 416 -16.97 -21.24 5.20
CA LEU A 416 -18.40 -21.40 4.93
C LEU A 416 -19.09 -20.10 4.57
N ASP A 417 -18.72 -18.99 5.22
CA ASP A 417 -19.21 -17.65 4.88
C ASP A 417 -18.79 -17.27 3.46
N MET A 418 -17.54 -17.57 3.10
CA MET A 418 -17.03 -17.33 1.75
C MET A 418 -17.73 -18.22 0.70
N GLN A 419 -17.99 -19.51 1.00
CA GLN A 419 -18.79 -20.36 0.13
C GLN A 419 -20.20 -19.82 -0.07
N LEU A 420 -20.83 -19.35 1.02
CA LEU A 420 -22.15 -18.74 0.95
C LEU A 420 -22.12 -17.51 0.04
N ARG A 421 -21.11 -16.62 0.19
CA ARG A 421 -20.97 -15.44 -0.66
C ARG A 421 -20.79 -15.80 -2.14
N LEU A 422 -19.96 -16.81 -2.45
CA LEU A 422 -19.76 -17.29 -3.82
C LEU A 422 -21.04 -17.93 -4.39
N LYS A 423 -21.80 -18.64 -3.57
CA LYS A 423 -23.11 -19.20 -3.99
C LYS A 423 -24.08 -18.10 -4.39
N TYR A 424 -24.10 -16.95 -3.68
CA TYR A 424 -24.92 -15.80 -4.06
C TYR A 424 -24.42 -15.11 -5.34
N ALA A 425 -23.15 -15.28 -5.68
CA ALA A 425 -22.56 -14.88 -6.96
C ALA A 425 -22.76 -15.94 -8.07
N GLU A 426 -23.53 -17.01 -7.81
CA GLU A 426 -23.76 -18.14 -8.71
C GLU A 426 -22.47 -18.90 -9.11
N ILE A 427 -21.48 -18.91 -8.23
CA ILE A 427 -20.16 -19.50 -8.46
C ILE A 427 -19.99 -20.77 -7.60
N ALA A 428 -19.68 -21.87 -8.27
CA ALA A 428 -19.36 -23.12 -7.58
C ALA A 428 -17.99 -23.05 -6.92
N SER A 429 -17.89 -23.57 -5.69
CA SER A 429 -16.62 -23.63 -4.97
C SER A 429 -16.51 -24.89 -4.10
N THR A 430 -15.29 -25.33 -3.85
CA THR A 430 -14.96 -26.40 -2.91
C THR A 430 -14.36 -25.81 -1.64
N SER A 431 -14.32 -26.56 -0.55
CA SER A 431 -13.67 -26.11 0.70
C SER A 431 -12.55 -27.07 1.09
N ALA A 432 -11.49 -26.52 1.69
CA ALA A 432 -10.41 -27.24 2.33
C ALA A 432 -10.26 -26.78 3.78
N LYS A 433 -9.76 -27.65 4.66
CA LYS A 433 -9.64 -27.33 6.10
C LYS A 433 -8.54 -26.31 6.38
N THR A 434 -7.43 -26.39 5.64
CA THR A 434 -6.28 -25.49 5.81
C THR A 434 -5.84 -24.93 4.46
N VAL A 435 -5.03 -23.88 4.49
CA VAL A 435 -4.48 -23.30 3.26
C VAL A 435 -3.50 -24.24 2.58
N GLU A 436 -2.76 -25.02 3.35
CA GLU A 436 -1.84 -26.05 2.84
C GLU A 436 -2.62 -27.12 2.05
N GLU A 437 -3.69 -27.68 2.65
CA GLU A 437 -4.55 -28.66 1.99
C GLU A 437 -5.16 -28.09 0.70
N ALA A 438 -5.60 -26.82 0.72
CA ALA A 438 -6.13 -26.15 -0.46
C ALA A 438 -5.09 -26.05 -1.58
N ILE A 439 -3.85 -25.67 -1.24
CA ILE A 439 -2.75 -25.56 -2.21
C ILE A 439 -2.39 -26.92 -2.76
N GLU A 440 -2.20 -27.96 -1.91
CA GLU A 440 -1.89 -29.32 -2.33
C GLU A 440 -2.93 -29.87 -3.28
N LEU A 441 -4.22 -29.69 -2.96
CA LEU A 441 -5.33 -30.15 -3.80
C LEU A 441 -5.25 -29.55 -5.21
N ARG A 442 -5.03 -28.23 -5.33
CA ARG A 442 -4.96 -27.57 -6.65
C ARG A 442 -3.69 -27.91 -7.41
N LEU A 443 -2.56 -28.06 -6.72
CA LEU A 443 -1.32 -28.49 -7.36
C LEU A 443 -1.41 -29.91 -7.88
N ALA A 444 -2.07 -30.85 -7.14
CA ALA A 444 -2.29 -32.24 -7.56
C ALA A 444 -3.20 -32.33 -8.78
N ASP A 445 -4.18 -31.43 -8.94
CA ASP A 445 -5.05 -31.34 -10.13
C ASP A 445 -4.33 -30.84 -11.39
N GLY A 446 -3.03 -30.59 -11.32
CA GLY A 446 -2.21 -30.12 -12.46
C GLY A 446 -2.44 -28.68 -12.86
N CYS A 447 -2.82 -27.84 -11.92
CA CYS A 447 -2.94 -26.38 -12.13
C CYS A 447 -1.62 -25.77 -12.59
N GLY A 448 -1.61 -25.09 -13.72
CA GLY A 448 -0.43 -24.36 -14.21
C GLY A 448 -0.22 -23.01 -13.50
N ASN A 449 -1.32 -22.29 -13.29
CA ASN A 449 -1.35 -20.98 -12.63
C ASN A 449 -2.34 -21.03 -11.46
N LEU A 450 -1.85 -20.84 -10.25
CA LEU A 450 -2.63 -20.81 -9.03
C LEU A 450 -2.55 -19.40 -8.39
N TYR A 451 -3.70 -18.79 -8.14
CA TYR A 451 -3.80 -17.53 -7.41
C TYR A 451 -4.29 -17.84 -5.99
N VAL A 452 -3.60 -17.31 -4.99
CA VAL A 452 -3.90 -17.51 -3.57
C VAL A 452 -4.16 -16.13 -2.95
N LEU A 453 -5.42 -15.83 -2.70
CA LEU A 453 -5.86 -14.59 -2.07
C LEU A 453 -6.15 -14.86 -0.60
N VAL A 454 -5.42 -14.21 0.28
CA VAL A 454 -5.49 -14.45 1.73
C VAL A 454 -5.67 -13.14 2.49
N ASN A 455 -6.34 -13.18 3.63
CA ASN A 455 -6.30 -12.05 4.54
C ASN A 455 -5.08 -12.13 5.49
N TYR A 456 -4.98 -11.21 6.45
CA TYR A 456 -3.72 -10.92 7.12
C TYR A 456 -3.13 -12.11 7.89
N THR A 457 -3.93 -12.83 8.68
CA THR A 457 -3.40 -13.94 9.49
C THR A 457 -3.15 -15.21 8.68
N ALA A 458 -3.91 -15.44 7.61
CA ALA A 458 -3.68 -16.56 6.69
C ALA A 458 -2.42 -16.39 5.82
N LEU A 459 -1.95 -15.14 5.64
CA LEU A 459 -0.77 -14.85 4.83
C LEU A 459 0.48 -15.56 5.33
N TYR A 460 0.71 -15.55 6.64
CA TYR A 460 1.91 -16.16 7.21
C TYR A 460 1.98 -17.67 6.98
N GLU A 461 0.86 -18.36 7.13
CA GLU A 461 0.76 -19.81 6.92
C GLU A 461 0.97 -20.16 5.45
N ALA A 462 0.26 -19.46 4.54
CA ALA A 462 0.41 -19.62 3.10
C ALA A 462 1.85 -19.37 2.63
N HIS A 463 2.46 -18.24 3.07
CA HIS A 463 3.83 -17.89 2.71
C HIS A 463 4.83 -18.94 3.18
N LYS A 464 4.75 -19.34 4.46
CA LYS A 464 5.64 -20.35 5.05
C LYS A 464 5.58 -21.69 4.31
N TYR A 465 4.36 -22.11 3.97
CA TYR A 465 4.16 -23.36 3.22
C TYR A 465 4.76 -23.26 1.81
N LEU A 466 4.47 -22.17 1.09
CA LEU A 466 4.99 -21.95 -0.27
C LEU A 466 6.50 -21.80 -0.31
N GLU A 467 7.10 -21.10 0.66
CA GLU A 467 8.56 -20.97 0.79
C GLU A 467 9.22 -22.32 1.02
N GLY A 468 8.60 -23.21 1.81
CA GLY A 468 9.09 -24.56 2.07
C GLY A 468 8.94 -25.52 0.88
N THR A 469 8.01 -25.25 -0.05
CA THR A 469 7.74 -26.08 -1.23
C THR A 469 8.34 -25.52 -2.53
N ALA A 470 8.70 -24.25 -2.58
CA ALA A 470 9.39 -23.63 -3.70
C ALA A 470 10.82 -24.16 -3.81
N LYS A 471 11.23 -24.52 -5.03
CA LYS A 471 12.58 -25.02 -5.35
C LYS A 471 13.37 -23.97 -6.13
#